data_7f358937979ddba6884a3715022b3356
#
_entry.id   7f358937979ddba6884a3715022b3356
#
_cell.length_a   1.000
_cell.length_b   1.000
_cell.length_c   1.000
_cell.angle_alpha   90.00
_cell.angle_beta   90.00
_cell.angle_gamma   90.00
#
_symmetry.space_group_name_H-M   'P 1'
#
loop_
_entity.id
_entity.type
_entity.pdbx_description
1 polymer ?
#
loop_
_entity_poly.entity_id
_entity_poly.type
_entity_poly.pdbx_seq_one_letter_code
_entity_poly.pdbx_strand_id
1 'polypeptide(L)'
;MAARLNLFGDPTTTTAKAAKHFGAASQTILQESTLPPETQKLVVLRASQINGDGYATDVWSKNAAHAGESATRINLVAAWRESTVFTDAERAALQVAEEGTRIADAGGGVTDRAWADAAEHYDEDQLSDLVMLIALINATNRMAVIVDQRGGDYEPARAG
;
A
#
# COMPACT_ATOMS: atom_id res chain seq x y z
N MET A 1 2.51 -3.73 23.45
CA MET A 1 4.00 -3.68 23.61
C MET A 1 4.48 -2.56 22.72
N ALA A 2 5.33 -1.66 23.22
CA ALA A 2 5.85 -0.56 22.40
C ALA A 2 6.77 -1.05 21.30
N ALA A 3 6.88 -0.29 20.19
CA ALA A 3 7.85 -0.56 19.14
C ALA A 3 9.28 -0.61 19.69
N ARG A 4 10.16 -1.40 19.05
CA ARG A 4 11.58 -1.52 19.47
C ARG A 4 12.32 -0.19 19.40
N LEU A 5 11.93 0.65 18.46
CA LEU A 5 12.54 1.94 18.19
C LEU A 5 11.50 2.89 17.61
N ASN A 6 11.47 4.14 18.11
CA ASN A 6 10.72 5.21 17.47
C ASN A 6 11.59 5.89 16.41
N LEU A 7 11.41 5.50 15.16
CA LEU A 7 12.22 6.00 14.04
C LEU A 7 12.06 7.52 13.79
N PHE A 8 10.95 8.10 14.25
CA PHE A 8 10.56 9.47 13.91
C PHE A 8 10.41 10.38 15.14
N GLY A 9 10.76 9.87 16.32
CA GLY A 9 10.57 10.57 17.60
C GLY A 9 11.44 11.80 17.78
N ASP A 10 12.65 11.82 17.15
CA ASP A 10 13.56 12.96 17.20
C ASP A 10 13.76 13.53 15.79
N PRO A 11 13.22 14.73 15.48
CA PRO A 11 13.30 15.33 14.14
C PRO A 11 14.72 15.74 13.73
N THR A 12 15.67 15.75 14.63
CA THR A 12 17.07 16.14 14.34
C THR A 12 17.89 15.00 13.75
N THR A 13 17.42 13.76 13.87
CA THR A 13 18.14 12.57 13.40
C THR A 13 18.21 12.49 11.87
N THR A 14 19.24 11.82 11.37
CA THR A 14 19.37 11.49 9.96
C THR A 14 18.16 10.70 9.44
N THR A 15 17.64 9.75 10.24
CA THR A 15 16.47 8.95 9.92
C THR A 15 15.23 9.82 9.73
N ALA A 16 14.96 10.75 10.66
CA ALA A 16 13.81 11.65 10.53
C ALA A 16 13.91 12.56 9.30
N LYS A 17 15.12 13.05 8.98
CA LYS A 17 15.35 13.83 7.76
C LYS A 17 15.09 13.00 6.49
N ALA A 18 15.58 11.77 6.43
CA ALA A 18 15.33 10.87 5.31
C ALA A 18 13.83 10.50 5.19
N ALA A 19 13.17 10.20 6.31
CA ALA A 19 11.75 9.87 6.38
C ALA A 19 10.84 10.98 5.84
N LYS A 20 11.24 12.25 6.00
CA LYS A 20 10.52 13.39 5.42
C LYS A 20 10.41 13.29 3.90
N HIS A 21 11.47 12.81 3.23
CA HIS A 21 11.47 12.62 1.78
C HIS A 21 10.59 11.44 1.36
N PHE A 22 10.58 10.35 2.13
CA PHE A 22 9.64 9.24 1.91
C PHE A 22 8.19 9.69 2.07
N GLY A 23 7.89 10.45 3.11
CA GLY A 23 6.56 11.02 3.33
C GLY A 23 6.14 11.94 2.20
N ALA A 24 7.02 12.83 1.74
CA ALA A 24 6.74 13.73 0.62
C ALA A 24 6.49 12.94 -0.67
N ALA A 25 7.31 11.94 -1.00
CA ALA A 25 7.11 11.10 -2.18
C ALA A 25 5.77 10.36 -2.12
N SER A 26 5.42 9.79 -0.95
CA SER A 26 4.14 9.11 -0.76
C SER A 26 2.96 10.06 -0.92
N GLN A 27 3.04 11.28 -0.38
CA GLN A 27 1.98 12.29 -0.54
C GLN A 27 1.82 12.71 -1.99
N THR A 28 2.90 12.94 -2.72
CA THR A 28 2.85 13.29 -4.15
C THR A 28 2.08 12.21 -4.93
N ILE A 29 2.44 10.94 -4.79
CA ILE A 29 1.74 9.85 -5.49
C ILE A 29 0.26 9.77 -5.07
N LEU A 30 -0.03 9.82 -3.78
CA LEU A 30 -1.40 9.65 -3.29
C LEU A 30 -2.33 10.83 -3.64
N GLN A 31 -1.78 12.03 -3.85
CA GLN A 31 -2.57 13.26 -4.06
C GLN A 31 -2.59 13.73 -5.51
N GLU A 32 -1.52 13.49 -6.27
CA GLU A 32 -1.33 14.05 -7.61
C GLU A 32 -1.47 13.01 -8.72
N SER A 33 -1.39 11.71 -8.39
CA SER A 33 -1.56 10.62 -9.36
C SER A 33 -2.98 10.60 -9.93
N THR A 34 -3.09 10.27 -11.22
CA THR A 34 -4.36 9.98 -11.89
C THR A 34 -4.83 8.53 -11.69
N LEU A 35 -4.04 7.68 -11.01
CA LEU A 35 -4.46 6.35 -10.60
C LEU A 35 -5.66 6.47 -9.64
N PRO A 36 -6.79 5.76 -9.87
CA PRO A 36 -7.98 5.91 -9.04
C PRO A 36 -7.68 5.76 -7.54
N PRO A 37 -8.14 6.68 -6.68
CA PRO A 37 -7.85 6.63 -5.24
C PRO A 37 -8.29 5.33 -4.56
N GLU A 38 -9.37 4.70 -5.04
CA GLU A 38 -9.83 3.39 -4.57
C GLU A 38 -8.80 2.32 -4.86
N THR A 39 -8.27 2.29 -6.09
CA THR A 39 -7.20 1.36 -6.50
C THR A 39 -5.95 1.57 -5.66
N GLN A 40 -5.53 2.82 -5.42
CA GLN A 40 -4.38 3.11 -4.58
C GLN A 40 -4.52 2.49 -3.19
N LYS A 41 -5.70 2.66 -2.54
CA LYS A 41 -5.99 2.11 -1.20
C LYS A 41 -5.95 0.59 -1.18
N LEU A 42 -6.51 -0.07 -2.20
CA LEU A 42 -6.48 -1.53 -2.33
C LEU A 42 -5.04 -2.06 -2.46
N VAL A 43 -4.23 -1.42 -3.29
CA VAL A 43 -2.83 -1.77 -3.54
C VAL A 43 -1.99 -1.68 -2.27
N VAL A 44 -2.06 -0.55 -1.55
CA VAL A 44 -1.27 -0.37 -0.32
C VAL A 44 -1.74 -1.30 0.80
N LEU A 45 -3.04 -1.54 0.91
CA LEU A 45 -3.59 -2.48 1.89
C LEU A 45 -3.11 -3.91 1.59
N ARG A 46 -3.18 -4.34 0.31
CA ARG A 46 -2.74 -5.67 -0.08
C ARG A 46 -1.25 -5.89 0.18
N ALA A 47 -0.40 -4.96 -0.22
CA ALA A 47 1.04 -5.02 0.05
C ALA A 47 1.34 -5.12 1.54
N SER A 48 0.63 -4.34 2.37
CA SER A 48 0.80 -4.37 3.84
C SER A 48 0.39 -5.71 4.45
N GLN A 49 -0.70 -6.32 3.98
CA GLN A 49 -1.13 -7.66 4.39
C GLN A 49 -0.09 -8.74 4.04
N ILE A 50 0.47 -8.68 2.83
CA ILE A 50 1.50 -9.64 2.37
C ILE A 50 2.76 -9.51 3.22
N ASN A 51 3.20 -8.27 3.50
CA ASN A 51 4.39 -8.01 4.30
C ASN A 51 4.19 -8.27 5.81
N GLY A 52 2.96 -8.57 6.26
CA GLY A 52 2.66 -8.77 7.68
C GLY A 52 2.80 -7.49 8.50
N ASP A 53 2.66 -6.32 7.88
CA ASP A 53 2.69 -5.03 8.58
C ASP A 53 1.32 -4.73 9.18
N GLY A 54 1.17 -5.05 10.48
CA GLY A 54 -0.07 -4.81 11.22
C GLY A 54 -0.41 -3.33 11.36
N TYR A 55 0.60 -2.46 11.49
CA TYR A 55 0.39 -1.02 11.60
C TYR A 55 -0.16 -0.43 10.30
N ALA A 56 0.50 -0.69 9.17
CA ALA A 56 0.02 -0.19 7.88
C ALA A 56 -1.33 -0.81 7.49
N THR A 57 -1.57 -2.09 7.81
CA THR A 57 -2.87 -2.72 7.60
C THR A 57 -3.98 -2.02 8.39
N ASP A 58 -3.74 -1.66 9.66
CA ASP A 58 -4.67 -0.88 10.49
C ASP A 58 -4.94 0.50 9.90
N VAL A 59 -3.87 1.23 9.54
CA VAL A 59 -3.96 2.57 8.93
C VAL A 59 -4.78 2.54 7.63
N TRP A 60 -4.42 1.67 6.69
CA TRP A 60 -5.03 1.68 5.36
C TRP A 60 -6.45 1.12 5.34
N SER A 61 -6.75 0.12 6.17
CA SER A 61 -8.13 -0.37 6.30
C SER A 61 -9.06 0.68 6.90
N LYS A 62 -8.63 1.38 7.93
CA LYS A 62 -9.42 2.46 8.55
C LYS A 62 -9.56 3.68 7.64
N ASN A 63 -8.51 4.07 6.93
CA ASN A 63 -8.59 5.17 5.95
C ASN A 63 -9.50 4.81 4.78
N ALA A 64 -9.49 3.57 4.29
CA ALA A 64 -10.41 3.12 3.26
C ALA A 64 -11.86 3.17 3.75
N ALA A 65 -12.14 2.66 4.95
CA ALA A 65 -13.47 2.75 5.55
C ALA A 65 -13.93 4.19 5.77
N HIS A 66 -13.05 5.07 6.24
CA HIS A 66 -13.34 6.49 6.42
C HIS A 66 -13.66 7.20 5.09
N ALA A 67 -13.05 6.77 4.00
CA ALA A 67 -13.32 7.26 2.65
C ALA A 67 -14.57 6.63 2.00
N GLY A 68 -15.33 5.80 2.74
CA GLY A 68 -16.59 5.21 2.27
C GLY A 68 -16.46 3.83 1.64
N GLU A 69 -15.26 3.20 1.68
CA GLU A 69 -15.11 1.83 1.19
C GLU A 69 -15.87 0.84 2.10
N SER A 70 -16.52 -0.15 1.49
CA SER A 70 -17.30 -1.11 2.23
C SER A 70 -16.42 -2.09 3.05
N ALA A 71 -16.91 -2.48 4.22
CA ALA A 71 -16.24 -3.48 5.05
C ALA A 71 -16.03 -4.81 4.29
N THR A 72 -16.98 -5.18 3.43
CA THR A 72 -16.88 -6.38 2.59
C THR A 72 -15.67 -6.31 1.66
N ARG A 73 -15.49 -5.19 0.94
CA ARG A 73 -14.36 -5.03 0.02
C ARG A 73 -13.03 -4.98 0.77
N ILE A 74 -12.96 -4.23 1.88
CA ILE A 74 -11.75 -4.16 2.73
C ILE A 74 -11.34 -5.57 3.20
N ASN A 75 -12.27 -6.35 3.71
CA ASN A 75 -12.00 -7.70 4.20
C ASN A 75 -11.58 -8.67 3.09
N LEU A 76 -12.16 -8.53 1.89
CA LEU A 76 -11.89 -9.41 0.77
C LEU A 76 -10.60 -9.07 0.00
N VAL A 77 -9.90 -7.97 0.30
CA VAL A 77 -8.61 -7.67 -0.32
C VAL A 77 -7.60 -8.82 -0.13
N ALA A 78 -7.60 -9.47 1.03
CA ALA A 78 -6.70 -10.60 1.27
C ALA A 78 -7.01 -11.84 0.40
N ALA A 79 -8.26 -11.97 -0.05
CA ALA A 79 -8.77 -13.06 -0.88
C ALA A 79 -9.33 -12.56 -2.23
N TRP A 80 -8.75 -11.50 -2.76
CA TRP A 80 -9.27 -10.79 -3.93
C TRP A 80 -9.46 -11.67 -5.17
N ARG A 81 -8.61 -12.71 -5.33
CA ARG A 81 -8.72 -13.62 -6.48
C ARG A 81 -10.03 -14.40 -6.52
N GLU A 82 -10.50 -14.81 -5.36
CA GLU A 82 -11.74 -15.59 -5.18
C GLU A 82 -12.96 -14.69 -4.90
N SER A 83 -12.83 -13.39 -5.12
CA SER A 83 -13.86 -12.40 -4.82
C SER A 83 -14.45 -11.81 -6.10
N THR A 84 -15.74 -11.46 -6.07
CA THR A 84 -16.45 -10.85 -7.20
C THR A 84 -16.70 -9.34 -7.02
N VAL A 85 -16.16 -8.73 -5.96
CA VAL A 85 -16.44 -7.33 -5.61
C VAL A 85 -15.43 -6.33 -6.19
N PHE A 86 -14.41 -6.80 -6.87
CA PHE A 86 -13.38 -5.97 -7.51
C PHE A 86 -13.57 -5.96 -9.02
N THR A 87 -13.40 -4.78 -9.62
CA THR A 87 -13.40 -4.60 -11.08
C THR A 87 -12.18 -5.27 -11.72
N ASP A 88 -12.20 -5.49 -13.03
CA ASP A 88 -11.06 -6.07 -13.75
C ASP A 88 -9.82 -5.18 -13.63
N ALA A 89 -9.98 -3.85 -13.69
CA ALA A 89 -8.89 -2.90 -13.46
C ALA A 89 -8.29 -3.03 -12.05
N GLU A 90 -9.10 -3.07 -11.01
CA GLU A 90 -8.64 -3.26 -9.63
C GLU A 90 -7.94 -4.61 -9.45
N ARG A 91 -8.46 -5.67 -10.06
CA ARG A 91 -7.85 -7.01 -10.03
C ARG A 91 -6.48 -7.01 -10.70
N ALA A 92 -6.33 -6.31 -11.83
CA ALA A 92 -5.05 -6.17 -12.52
C ALA A 92 -4.03 -5.42 -11.65
N ALA A 93 -4.42 -4.31 -11.01
CA ALA A 93 -3.55 -3.58 -10.08
C ALA A 93 -3.17 -4.42 -8.85
N LEU A 94 -4.12 -5.18 -8.28
CA LEU A 94 -3.86 -6.09 -7.16
C LEU A 94 -2.91 -7.23 -7.53
N GLN A 95 -2.98 -7.73 -8.78
CA GLN A 95 -2.04 -8.74 -9.29
C GLN A 95 -0.62 -8.18 -9.36
N VAL A 96 -0.44 -6.99 -9.95
CA VAL A 96 0.87 -6.32 -10.02
C VAL A 96 1.40 -6.02 -8.61
N ALA A 97 0.54 -5.54 -7.70
CA ALA A 97 0.91 -5.28 -6.31
C ALA A 97 1.37 -6.53 -5.57
N GLU A 98 0.68 -7.65 -5.75
CA GLU A 98 1.02 -8.90 -5.10
C GLU A 98 2.34 -9.47 -5.64
N GLU A 99 2.51 -9.54 -6.96
CA GLU A 99 3.74 -10.05 -7.58
C GLU A 99 4.93 -9.11 -7.28
N GLY A 100 4.74 -7.79 -7.38
CA GLY A 100 5.77 -6.80 -7.06
C GLY A 100 6.17 -6.76 -5.58
N THR A 101 5.28 -7.17 -4.68
CA THR A 101 5.59 -7.30 -3.25
C THR A 101 6.33 -8.61 -2.94
N ARG A 102 5.97 -9.70 -3.62
CA ARG A 102 6.51 -11.06 -3.38
C ARG A 102 7.77 -11.38 -4.20
N ILE A 103 8.53 -10.41 -4.64
CA ILE A 103 9.75 -10.63 -5.45
C ILE A 103 10.77 -11.54 -4.76
N ALA A 104 10.77 -11.62 -3.42
CA ALA A 104 11.71 -12.42 -2.65
C ALA A 104 11.26 -13.89 -2.48
N ASP A 105 9.95 -14.17 -2.48
CA ASP A 105 9.41 -15.49 -2.15
C ASP A 105 8.68 -16.17 -3.32
N ALA A 106 8.20 -15.41 -4.30
CA ALA A 106 7.47 -15.95 -5.45
C ALA A 106 8.34 -16.18 -6.71
N GLY A 107 9.61 -15.80 -6.67
CA GLY A 107 10.62 -16.11 -7.70
C GLY A 107 10.28 -15.65 -9.11
N GLY A 108 10.58 -14.40 -9.45
CA GLY A 108 10.47 -13.94 -10.84
C GLY A 108 9.94 -12.52 -11.02
N GLY A 109 9.52 -11.85 -9.95
CA GLY A 109 8.95 -10.52 -10.04
C GLY A 109 7.57 -10.50 -10.71
N VAL A 110 7.22 -9.37 -11.30
CA VAL A 110 5.95 -9.20 -12.02
C VAL A 110 6.02 -9.94 -13.35
N THR A 111 5.04 -10.80 -13.60
CA THR A 111 4.96 -11.57 -14.85
C THR A 111 4.54 -10.68 -16.02
N ASP A 112 4.99 -11.03 -17.25
CA ASP A 112 4.58 -10.32 -18.47
C ASP A 112 3.05 -10.30 -18.62
N ARG A 113 2.38 -11.37 -18.19
CA ARG A 113 0.92 -11.44 -18.19
C ARG A 113 0.29 -10.41 -17.25
N ALA A 114 0.73 -10.36 -16.00
CA ALA A 114 0.19 -9.40 -15.03
C ALA A 114 0.43 -7.96 -15.49
N TRP A 115 1.58 -7.70 -16.11
CA TRP A 115 1.90 -6.40 -16.67
C TRP A 115 0.98 -6.06 -17.86
N ALA A 116 0.78 -6.99 -18.80
CA ALA A 116 -0.10 -6.81 -19.96
C ALA A 116 -1.55 -6.58 -19.52
N ASP A 117 -2.06 -7.39 -18.58
CA ASP A 117 -3.41 -7.23 -18.03
C ASP A 117 -3.59 -5.83 -17.40
N ALA A 118 -2.58 -5.32 -16.67
CA ALA A 118 -2.63 -3.96 -16.11
C ALA A 118 -2.59 -2.87 -17.20
N ALA A 119 -1.78 -3.05 -18.25
CA ALA A 119 -1.68 -2.11 -19.36
C ALA A 119 -2.96 -2.01 -20.22
N GLU A 120 -3.89 -2.96 -20.09
CA GLU A 120 -5.23 -2.83 -20.71
C GLU A 120 -6.12 -1.82 -19.99
N HIS A 121 -5.82 -1.49 -18.72
CA HIS A 121 -6.67 -0.66 -17.86
C HIS A 121 -6.03 0.66 -17.45
N TYR A 122 -4.71 0.75 -17.46
CA TYR A 122 -3.94 1.90 -16.97
C TYR A 122 -2.99 2.40 -18.06
N ASP A 123 -2.93 3.70 -18.23
CA ASP A 123 -1.95 4.33 -19.10
C ASP A 123 -0.52 4.28 -18.50
N GLU A 124 0.46 4.75 -19.26
CA GLU A 124 1.88 4.68 -18.87
C GLU A 124 2.18 5.49 -17.59
N ASP A 125 1.54 6.65 -17.42
CA ASP A 125 1.71 7.48 -16.22
C ASP A 125 1.10 6.77 -15.01
N GLN A 126 -0.10 6.22 -15.12
CA GLN A 126 -0.76 5.44 -14.08
C GLN A 126 0.03 4.18 -13.70
N LEU A 127 0.60 3.47 -14.69
CA LEU A 127 1.47 2.32 -14.44
C LEU A 127 2.74 2.72 -13.70
N SER A 128 3.34 3.85 -14.07
CA SER A 128 4.52 4.39 -13.38
C SER A 128 4.21 4.75 -11.92
N ASP A 129 3.05 5.36 -11.68
CA ASP A 129 2.56 5.67 -10.33
C ASP A 129 2.27 4.42 -9.52
N LEU A 130 1.69 3.39 -10.14
CA LEU A 130 1.44 2.08 -9.51
C LEU A 130 2.76 1.43 -9.06
N VAL A 131 3.78 1.43 -9.91
CA VAL A 131 5.12 0.90 -9.56
C VAL A 131 5.73 1.68 -8.40
N MET A 132 5.67 3.01 -8.45
CA MET A 132 6.20 3.86 -7.38
C MET A 132 5.45 3.64 -6.06
N LEU A 133 4.13 3.55 -6.10
CA LEU A 133 3.28 3.29 -4.93
C LEU A 133 3.64 1.95 -4.27
N ILE A 134 3.79 0.88 -5.07
CA ILE A 134 4.19 -0.44 -4.58
C ILE A 134 5.60 -0.38 -3.95
N ALA A 135 6.55 0.30 -4.58
CA ALA A 135 7.90 0.45 -4.04
C ALA A 135 7.92 1.18 -2.69
N LEU A 136 7.20 2.30 -2.60
CA LEU A 136 7.13 3.13 -1.39
C LEU A 136 6.46 2.37 -0.23
N ILE A 137 5.32 1.71 -0.47
CA ILE A 137 4.64 0.95 0.59
C ILE A 137 5.48 -0.23 1.07
N ASN A 138 6.18 -0.94 0.17
CA ASN A 138 7.09 -2.01 0.55
C ASN A 138 8.26 -1.51 1.41
N ALA A 139 8.82 -0.33 1.12
CA ALA A 139 9.87 0.27 1.92
C ALA A 139 9.37 0.63 3.33
N THR A 140 8.21 1.29 3.44
CA THR A 140 7.62 1.68 4.73
C THR A 140 7.18 0.48 5.56
N ASN A 141 6.58 -0.54 4.94
CA ASN A 141 6.23 -1.78 5.62
C ASN A 141 7.47 -2.47 6.23
N ARG A 142 8.59 -2.51 5.52
CA ARG A 142 9.83 -3.09 6.06
C ARG A 142 10.32 -2.32 7.28
N MET A 143 10.27 -0.99 7.26
CA MET A 143 10.63 -0.18 8.42
C MET A 143 9.74 -0.51 9.63
N ALA A 144 8.43 -0.56 9.46
CA ALA A 144 7.47 -0.86 10.52
C ALA A 144 7.66 -2.26 11.12
N VAL A 145 7.81 -3.27 10.25
CA VAL A 145 8.01 -4.67 10.68
C VAL A 145 9.33 -4.84 11.41
N ILE A 146 10.44 -4.23 10.94
CA ILE A 146 11.76 -4.32 11.60
C ILE A 146 11.71 -3.77 13.01
N VAL A 147 10.99 -2.68 13.26
CA VAL A 147 10.90 -2.07 14.59
C VAL A 147 9.74 -2.60 15.43
N ASP A 148 9.00 -3.61 14.95
CA ASP A 148 7.82 -4.19 15.63
C ASP A 148 6.75 -3.13 15.92
N GLN A 149 6.49 -2.23 14.96
CA GLN A 149 5.39 -1.27 15.05
C GLN A 149 4.06 -1.99 14.87
N ARG A 150 3.15 -1.80 15.83
CA ARG A 150 1.89 -2.56 15.85
C ARG A 150 0.70 -1.67 15.51
N GLY A 151 -0.31 -2.27 14.86
CA GLY A 151 -1.60 -1.65 14.61
C GLY A 151 -2.56 -1.83 15.78
N GLY A 152 -3.71 -1.16 15.67
CA GLY A 152 -4.84 -1.23 16.59
C GLY A 152 -5.30 0.15 17.07
N ASP A 153 -4.37 1.07 17.27
CA ASP A 153 -4.63 2.37 17.91
C ASP A 153 -4.73 3.56 16.92
N TYR A 154 -4.61 3.30 15.62
CA TYR A 154 -4.73 4.37 14.62
C TYR A 154 -6.18 4.88 14.53
N GLU A 155 -6.33 6.19 14.51
CA GLU A 155 -7.62 6.86 14.24
C GLU A 155 -7.46 7.77 13.00
N PRO A 156 -8.31 7.62 11.96
CA PRO A 156 -8.31 8.52 10.82
C PRO A 156 -8.57 9.96 11.27
N ALA A 157 -7.87 10.93 10.65
CA ALA A 157 -8.15 12.34 10.91
C ALA A 157 -9.62 12.64 10.59
N ARG A 158 -10.33 13.27 11.53
CA ARG A 158 -11.70 13.73 11.27
C ARG A 158 -11.66 14.74 10.14
N ALA A 159 -12.50 14.54 9.12
CA ALA A 159 -12.72 15.56 8.12
C ALA A 159 -13.23 16.82 8.85
N GLY A 160 -12.43 17.89 8.80
CA GLY A 160 -12.79 19.19 9.37
C GLY A 160 -13.84 19.92 8.53
#